data_cd441d8aa534e3555ffc2220765ec3b9
#
_entry.id   cd441d8aa534e3555ffc2220765ec3b9
#
_cell.length_a   1.000
_cell.length_b   1.000
_cell.length_c   1.000
_cell.angle_alpha   90.00
_cell.angle_beta   90.00
_cell.angle_gamma   90.00
#
_symmetry.space_group_name_H-M   'P 1'
#
loop_
_entity.id
_entity.type
_entity.pdbx_description
1 polymer ?
#
loop_
_entity_poly.entity_id
_entity_poly.type
_entity_poly.pdbx_seq_one_letter_code
_entity_poly.pdbx_strand_id
1 'polypeptide(L)'
;LESVNRGILRIDEPRTYHLTYTLADAFGNATRLSIWIEGKKQEIPQIDTTHTELFHWGSENRFGAKGIRLVMPKGNLYNDLYFRYSVKEDSTSLSATHILHDKPIPLHGTAQLSLFLQSDTLENKQQYGVVRLQNGRASWMGGTYRNGWIDANIKELGSYKIQQDTKAPVITPINQQTWVSKQNFIFRLSDNLSGVQTYRGEIDGQFVLFEMNNKSVITYRFDKERLQSCLLYTSPSPR
;
A
#
# COMPACT_ATOMS: atom_id res chain seq x y z
N LEU A 1 7.68 -4.74 -24.41
CA LEU A 1 8.11 -3.33 -24.46
C LEU A 1 9.61 -3.29 -24.20
N GLU A 2 10.41 -2.93 -25.19
CA GLU A 2 11.83 -2.65 -24.99
C GLU A 2 11.95 -1.30 -24.27
N SER A 3 12.64 -1.30 -23.14
CA SER A 3 12.96 -0.11 -22.37
C SER A 3 14.42 0.27 -22.61
N VAL A 4 14.64 1.39 -23.27
CA VAL A 4 15.97 1.98 -23.38
C VAL A 4 16.27 2.74 -22.09
N ASN A 5 17.46 2.54 -21.52
CA ASN A 5 17.92 3.21 -20.30
C ASN A 5 16.91 3.08 -19.12
N ARG A 6 16.19 1.97 -19.04
CA ARG A 6 15.20 1.67 -17.99
C ARG A 6 14.12 2.76 -17.82
N GLY A 7 13.78 3.47 -18.89
CA GLY A 7 12.84 4.57 -18.88
C GLY A 7 13.37 5.87 -18.25
N ILE A 8 14.65 5.94 -17.94
CA ILE A 8 15.25 7.17 -17.37
C ILE A 8 15.61 8.12 -18.53
N LEU A 9 15.03 9.31 -18.50
CA LEU A 9 15.36 10.38 -19.42
C LEU A 9 16.63 11.11 -18.92
N ARG A 10 17.64 11.20 -19.78
CA ARG A 10 18.84 12.03 -19.53
C ARG A 10 18.68 13.38 -20.20
N ILE A 11 18.86 14.44 -19.42
CA ILE A 11 18.90 15.83 -19.90
C ILE A 11 20.27 16.38 -19.54
N ASP A 12 21.25 16.17 -20.40
CA ASP A 12 22.67 16.44 -20.18
C ASP A 12 23.19 17.64 -21.01
N GLU A 13 22.36 18.17 -21.90
CA GLU A 13 22.69 19.34 -22.72
C GLU A 13 21.69 20.49 -22.51
N PRO A 14 22.13 21.75 -22.61
CA PRO A 14 21.25 22.92 -22.52
C PRO A 14 20.50 23.14 -23.84
N ARG A 15 19.54 22.28 -24.15
CA ARG A 15 18.68 22.35 -25.33
C ARG A 15 17.25 21.98 -24.99
N THR A 16 16.34 22.23 -25.89
CA THR A 16 14.96 21.81 -25.77
C THR A 16 14.81 20.34 -26.21
N TYR A 17 14.19 19.54 -25.36
CA TYR A 17 13.84 18.14 -25.60
C TYR A 17 12.35 18.05 -25.84
N HIS A 18 11.95 17.23 -26.81
CA HIS A 18 10.55 16.94 -27.09
C HIS A 18 10.21 15.53 -26.62
N LEU A 19 9.38 15.43 -25.61
CA LEU A 19 8.88 14.18 -25.07
C LEU A 19 7.47 13.92 -25.61
N THR A 20 7.25 12.75 -26.18
CA THR A 20 5.94 12.33 -26.67
C THR A 20 5.51 11.05 -25.99
N TYR A 21 4.35 11.09 -25.34
CA TYR A 21 3.65 9.88 -24.88
C TYR A 21 2.60 9.49 -25.91
N THR A 22 2.62 8.24 -26.34
CA THR A 22 1.57 7.66 -27.16
C THR A 22 0.87 6.56 -26.38
N LEU A 23 -0.44 6.70 -26.22
CA LEU A 23 -1.31 5.68 -25.64
C LEU A 23 -2.18 5.12 -26.78
N ALA A 24 -2.19 3.81 -26.93
CA ALA A 24 -3.03 3.13 -27.90
C ALA A 24 -3.86 2.04 -27.23
N ASP A 25 -5.10 1.88 -27.70
CA ASP A 25 -5.98 0.76 -27.33
C ASP A 25 -5.71 -0.49 -28.17
N ALA A 26 -6.43 -1.58 -27.87
CA ALA A 26 -6.30 -2.85 -28.60
C ALA A 26 -6.76 -2.79 -30.06
N PHE A 27 -7.45 -1.73 -30.46
CA PHE A 27 -7.96 -1.50 -31.80
C PHE A 27 -7.09 -0.54 -32.63
N GLY A 28 -6.00 -0.03 -32.05
CA GLY A 28 -5.07 0.89 -32.70
C GLY A 28 -5.47 2.36 -32.61
N ASN A 29 -6.53 2.73 -31.88
CA ASN A 29 -6.83 4.11 -31.62
C ASN A 29 -5.78 4.69 -30.69
N ALA A 30 -5.16 5.81 -31.07
CA ALA A 30 -4.03 6.37 -30.35
C ALA A 30 -4.23 7.84 -29.99
N THR A 31 -3.87 8.16 -28.75
CA THR A 31 -3.74 9.54 -28.25
C THR A 31 -2.28 9.87 -28.01
N ARG A 32 -1.88 11.08 -28.34
CA ARG A 32 -0.51 11.58 -28.11
C ARG A 32 -0.52 12.80 -27.22
N LEU A 33 0.38 12.79 -26.23
CA LEU A 33 0.70 13.93 -25.38
C LEU A 33 2.12 14.38 -25.68
N SER A 34 2.32 15.66 -26.03
CA SER A 34 3.63 16.24 -26.28
C SER A 34 3.99 17.22 -25.17
N ILE A 35 5.21 17.08 -24.64
CA ILE A 35 5.77 17.94 -23.60
C ILE A 35 7.14 18.43 -24.05
N TRP A 36 7.38 19.73 -23.91
CA TRP A 36 8.68 20.35 -24.18
C TRP A 36 9.41 20.55 -22.84
N ILE A 37 10.66 20.08 -22.77
CA ILE A 37 11.51 20.17 -21.59
C ILE A 37 12.73 21.00 -21.97
N GLU A 38 12.97 22.10 -21.28
CA GLU A 38 14.15 22.92 -21.47
C GLU A 38 15.28 22.44 -20.55
N GLY A 39 16.37 21.95 -21.12
CA GLY A 39 17.59 21.64 -20.40
C GLY A 39 18.31 22.94 -20.00
N LYS A 40 18.65 23.06 -18.72
CA LYS A 40 19.43 24.19 -18.20
C LYS A 40 20.69 23.69 -17.54
N LYS A 41 21.81 24.35 -17.83
CA LYS A 41 23.07 24.05 -17.14
C LYS A 41 22.91 24.45 -15.66
N GLN A 42 23.07 23.47 -14.79
CA GLN A 42 23.07 23.69 -13.34
C GLN A 42 24.35 23.13 -12.73
N GLU A 43 24.78 23.71 -11.63
CA GLU A 43 25.76 23.04 -10.78
C GLU A 43 25.11 21.80 -10.18
N ILE A 44 25.70 20.63 -10.43
CA ILE A 44 25.24 19.38 -9.85
C ILE A 44 25.68 19.40 -8.38
N PRO A 45 24.75 19.39 -7.41
CA PRO A 45 25.12 19.28 -6.01
C PRO A 45 25.98 18.04 -5.79
N GLN A 46 27.02 18.17 -4.97
CA GLN A 46 27.81 17.01 -4.59
C GLN A 46 26.88 15.97 -3.94
N ILE A 47 26.98 14.75 -4.45
CA ILE A 47 26.22 13.63 -3.86
C ILE A 47 26.85 13.35 -2.50
N ASP A 48 26.02 13.38 -1.46
CA ASP A 48 26.43 12.91 -0.15
C ASP A 48 26.62 11.40 -0.18
N THR A 49 27.89 10.98 -0.13
CA THR A 49 28.27 9.56 -0.18
C THR A 49 28.34 8.92 1.22
N THR A 50 27.98 9.64 2.28
CA THR A 50 27.88 9.04 3.62
C THR A 50 26.82 7.96 3.61
N HIS A 51 27.17 6.75 4.01
CA HIS A 51 26.26 5.60 3.97
C HIS A 51 26.59 4.56 5.04
N THR A 52 25.59 3.73 5.35
CA THR A 52 25.78 2.51 6.15
C THR A 52 26.30 1.40 5.26
N GLU A 53 25.73 1.29 4.04
CA GLU A 53 26.10 0.31 3.05
C GLU A 53 25.81 0.83 1.63
N LEU A 54 26.61 0.42 0.64
CA LEU A 54 26.38 0.76 -0.75
C LEU A 54 25.53 -0.35 -1.41
N PHE A 55 24.32 -0.01 -1.82
CA PHE A 55 23.45 -0.91 -2.55
C PHE A 55 23.62 -0.74 -4.05
N HIS A 56 23.92 -1.83 -4.75
CA HIS A 56 24.11 -1.83 -6.20
C HIS A 56 22.81 -2.16 -6.93
N TRP A 57 22.40 -1.33 -7.88
CA TRP A 57 21.18 -1.56 -8.66
C TRP A 57 21.24 -2.86 -9.47
N GLY A 58 22.43 -3.25 -9.91
CA GLY A 58 22.69 -4.40 -10.79
C GLY A 58 22.84 -5.74 -10.08
N SER A 59 22.71 -5.79 -8.75
CA SER A 59 22.83 -7.00 -7.95
C SER A 59 21.72 -7.14 -6.92
N GLU A 60 21.60 -8.30 -6.32
CA GLU A 60 20.83 -8.48 -5.11
C GLU A 60 21.54 -7.78 -3.95
N ASN A 61 20.79 -7.03 -3.14
CA ASN A 61 21.30 -6.39 -1.94
C ASN A 61 20.67 -7.01 -0.71
N ARG A 62 21.48 -7.28 0.30
CA ARG A 62 21.05 -7.82 1.59
C ARG A 62 21.58 -6.92 2.70
N PHE A 63 20.71 -6.56 3.62
CA PHE A 63 21.09 -5.80 4.81
C PHE A 63 20.56 -6.51 6.05
N GLY A 64 21.35 -6.53 7.11
CA GLY A 64 20.98 -7.09 8.41
C GLY A 64 21.54 -6.28 9.55
N ALA A 65 20.68 -5.99 10.53
CA ALA A 65 21.04 -5.38 11.81
C ALA A 65 20.19 -5.99 12.93
N LYS A 66 20.38 -5.55 14.17
CA LYS A 66 19.59 -6.03 15.29
C LYS A 66 18.09 -5.78 15.01
N GLY A 67 17.30 -6.87 14.97
CA GLY A 67 15.86 -6.81 14.80
C GLY A 67 15.36 -6.55 13.37
N ILE A 68 16.24 -6.53 12.37
CA ILE A 68 15.85 -6.30 10.97
C ILE A 68 16.66 -7.15 10.00
N ARG A 69 16.01 -7.60 8.93
CA ARG A 69 16.62 -8.15 7.72
C ARG A 69 15.91 -7.57 6.51
N LEU A 70 16.69 -7.20 5.50
CA LEU A 70 16.18 -6.70 4.22
C LEU A 70 16.84 -7.49 3.10
N VAL A 71 16.03 -8.00 2.18
CA VAL A 71 16.48 -8.64 0.94
C VAL A 71 15.85 -7.90 -0.23
N MET A 72 16.69 -7.31 -1.05
CA MET A 72 16.27 -6.53 -2.21
C MET A 72 16.76 -7.21 -3.48
N PRO A 73 15.88 -7.77 -4.30
CA PRO A 73 16.25 -8.41 -5.57
C PRO A 73 16.97 -7.46 -6.51
N LYS A 74 17.80 -8.03 -7.38
CA LYS A 74 18.45 -7.31 -8.48
C LYS A 74 17.44 -6.50 -9.30
N GLY A 75 17.80 -5.27 -9.66
CA GLY A 75 17.01 -4.40 -10.53
C GLY A 75 15.88 -3.67 -9.80
N ASN A 76 15.77 -3.77 -8.50
CA ASN A 76 14.79 -3.02 -7.71
C ASN A 76 15.16 -1.54 -7.53
N LEU A 77 16.43 -1.21 -7.62
CA LEU A 77 16.91 0.17 -7.59
C LEU A 77 17.11 0.69 -9.01
N TYR A 78 16.88 1.97 -9.21
CA TYR A 78 17.11 2.64 -10.50
C TYR A 78 18.57 3.02 -10.70
N ASN A 79 19.30 3.28 -9.61
CA ASN A 79 20.74 3.59 -9.55
C ASN A 79 21.33 2.98 -8.29
N ASP A 80 22.66 2.97 -8.19
CA ASP A 80 23.32 2.65 -6.94
C ASP A 80 22.89 3.63 -5.83
N LEU A 81 22.69 3.10 -4.63
CA LEU A 81 22.18 3.84 -3.50
C LEU A 81 23.16 3.81 -2.34
N TYR A 82 23.60 4.97 -1.90
CA TYR A 82 24.29 5.15 -0.63
C TYR A 82 23.29 4.98 0.51
N PHE A 83 23.01 3.71 0.82
CA PHE A 83 21.96 3.34 1.76
C PHE A 83 22.33 3.76 3.17
N ARG A 84 21.39 4.37 3.88
CA ARG A 84 21.53 4.76 5.29
C ARG A 84 20.51 4.03 6.11
N TYR A 85 20.96 3.60 7.27
CA TYR A 85 20.10 2.92 8.22
C TYR A 85 20.20 3.61 9.57
N SER A 86 19.05 3.78 10.20
CA SER A 86 18.96 4.20 11.60
C SER A 86 17.79 3.49 12.28
N VAL A 87 17.82 3.45 13.61
CA VAL A 87 16.80 2.79 14.43
C VAL A 87 16.41 3.72 15.57
N LYS A 88 15.10 3.74 15.86
CA LYS A 88 14.55 4.37 17.08
C LYS A 88 14.05 3.24 17.96
N GLU A 89 14.79 3.00 19.06
CA GLU A 89 14.41 2.01 20.05
C GLU A 89 13.17 2.49 20.82
N ASP A 90 12.26 1.56 21.06
CA ASP A 90 11.06 1.77 21.86
C ASP A 90 10.75 0.45 22.58
N SER A 91 11.12 0.39 23.86
CA SER A 91 10.92 -0.81 24.70
C SER A 91 9.45 -1.11 25.01
N THR A 92 8.55 -0.16 24.77
CA THR A 92 7.10 -0.32 24.97
C THR A 92 6.37 -0.79 23.72
N SER A 93 7.02 -0.72 22.58
CA SER A 93 6.47 -1.14 21.27
C SER A 93 6.75 -2.61 20.99
N LEU A 94 6.01 -3.18 20.04
CA LEU A 94 6.21 -4.55 19.55
C LEU A 94 7.54 -4.74 18.82
N SER A 95 8.10 -3.67 18.27
CA SER A 95 9.43 -3.62 17.68
C SER A 95 9.99 -2.21 17.74
N ALA A 96 11.31 -2.04 17.58
CA ALA A 96 11.91 -0.77 17.24
C ALA A 96 11.32 -0.21 15.93
N THR A 97 11.46 1.10 15.72
CA THR A 97 11.19 1.70 14.41
C THR A 97 12.48 1.73 13.60
N HIS A 98 12.50 0.96 12.52
CA HIS A 98 13.62 0.87 11.59
C HIS A 98 13.45 1.86 10.46
N ILE A 99 14.45 2.72 10.23
CA ILE A 99 14.46 3.75 9.21
C ILE A 99 15.41 3.32 8.10
N LEU A 100 14.82 2.89 7.00
CA LEU A 100 15.51 2.44 5.80
C LEU A 100 15.68 3.62 4.86
N HIS A 101 16.78 4.31 4.98
CA HIS A 101 17.15 5.55 4.29
C HIS A 101 16.41 6.80 4.79
N ASP A 102 17.06 7.97 4.64
CA ASP A 102 16.57 9.26 5.16
C ASP A 102 15.33 9.77 4.44
N LYS A 103 15.20 9.43 3.16
CA LYS A 103 14.08 9.80 2.31
C LYS A 103 13.42 8.55 1.73
N PRO A 104 12.12 8.57 1.49
CA PRO A 104 11.45 7.48 0.79
C PRO A 104 12.08 7.24 -0.59
N ILE A 105 12.50 6.01 -0.86
CA ILE A 105 13.05 5.59 -2.16
C ILE A 105 12.11 4.54 -2.75
N PRO A 106 11.41 4.84 -3.85
CA PRO A 106 10.54 3.87 -4.51
C PRO A 106 11.38 2.74 -5.14
N LEU A 107 10.86 1.52 -5.05
CA LEU A 107 11.45 0.33 -5.64
C LEU A 107 10.70 -0.03 -6.93
N HIS A 108 11.41 -0.54 -7.92
CA HIS A 108 10.79 -1.01 -9.16
C HIS A 108 9.86 -2.21 -8.93
N GLY A 109 10.25 -3.11 -8.04
CA GLY A 109 9.47 -4.26 -7.60
C GLY A 109 9.23 -4.25 -6.09
N THR A 110 9.37 -5.39 -5.45
CA THR A 110 9.25 -5.55 -4.00
C THR A 110 10.56 -6.00 -3.37
N ALA A 111 10.83 -5.53 -2.15
CA ALA A 111 11.88 -6.06 -1.29
C ALA A 111 11.23 -6.80 -0.10
N GLN A 112 11.85 -7.87 0.35
CA GLN A 112 11.42 -8.58 1.54
C GLN A 112 12.03 -7.93 2.77
N LEU A 113 11.17 -7.48 3.68
CA LEU A 113 11.53 -6.92 4.98
C LEU A 113 11.09 -7.87 6.08
N SER A 114 12.02 -8.26 6.95
CA SER A 114 11.72 -9.05 8.15
C SER A 114 12.04 -8.21 9.38
N LEU A 115 11.09 -8.05 10.28
CA LEU A 115 11.26 -7.36 11.55
C LEU A 115 11.07 -8.33 12.71
N PHE A 116 11.92 -8.19 13.73
CA PHE A 116 11.86 -9.03 14.92
C PHE A 116 10.83 -8.50 15.92
N LEU A 117 9.95 -9.39 16.39
CA LEU A 117 8.93 -9.10 17.37
C LEU A 117 9.53 -9.16 18.79
N GLN A 118 9.64 -8.01 19.45
CA GLN A 118 10.23 -7.91 20.79
C GLN A 118 9.32 -8.46 21.90
N SER A 119 8.00 -8.33 21.69
CA SER A 119 6.98 -8.79 22.64
C SER A 119 5.90 -9.57 21.90
N ASP A 120 5.87 -10.89 22.11
CA ASP A 120 4.92 -11.81 21.49
C ASP A 120 3.78 -12.16 22.46
N THR A 121 2.72 -11.36 22.48
CA THR A 121 1.61 -11.46 23.43
C THR A 121 0.32 -12.02 22.83
N LEU A 122 0.16 -12.03 21.51
CA LEU A 122 -1.08 -12.49 20.87
C LEU A 122 -1.06 -14.00 20.59
N GLU A 123 -2.18 -14.68 20.87
CA GLU A 123 -2.39 -16.06 20.44
C GLU A 123 -2.48 -16.15 18.89
N ASN A 124 -3.31 -15.31 18.28
CA ASN A 124 -3.41 -15.23 16.82
C ASN A 124 -2.29 -14.41 16.22
N LYS A 125 -1.25 -15.08 15.75
CA LYS A 125 -0.06 -14.47 15.13
C LYS A 125 -0.35 -13.74 13.82
N GLN A 126 -1.48 -13.98 13.17
CA GLN A 126 -1.89 -13.27 11.95
C GLN A 126 -2.29 -11.81 12.20
N GLN A 127 -2.53 -11.44 13.45
CA GLN A 127 -2.83 -10.08 13.84
C GLN A 127 -1.59 -9.17 13.91
N TYR A 128 -0.39 -9.72 13.81
CA TYR A 128 0.84 -8.93 13.67
C TYR A 128 1.11 -8.60 12.22
N GLY A 129 1.56 -7.39 11.96
CA GLY A 129 2.01 -6.98 10.64
C GLY A 129 2.99 -5.83 10.69
N VAL A 130 3.68 -5.64 9.57
CA VAL A 130 4.56 -4.51 9.36
C VAL A 130 3.73 -3.31 8.93
N VAL A 131 3.99 -2.15 9.51
CA VAL A 131 3.44 -0.87 9.07
C VAL A 131 4.55 0.06 8.61
N ARG A 132 4.25 0.81 7.55
CA ARG A 132 5.05 1.94 7.13
C ARG A 132 4.56 3.20 7.83
N LEU A 133 5.51 3.97 8.37
CA LEU A 133 5.23 5.24 9.01
C LEU A 133 5.58 6.39 8.07
N GLN A 134 4.62 7.25 7.77
CA GLN A 134 4.84 8.43 6.93
C GLN A 134 3.92 9.56 7.39
N ASN A 135 4.49 10.73 7.66
CA ASN A 135 3.75 11.93 8.09
C ASN A 135 2.80 11.67 9.27
N GLY A 136 3.26 10.91 10.27
CA GLY A 136 2.47 10.56 11.46
C GLY A 136 1.37 9.50 11.23
N ARG A 137 1.26 8.95 10.02
CA ARG A 137 0.29 7.90 9.69
C ARG A 137 0.98 6.55 9.54
N ALA A 138 0.30 5.50 9.98
CA ALA A 138 0.69 4.12 9.76
C ALA A 138 -0.08 3.56 8.57
N SER A 139 0.63 2.88 7.65
CA SER A 139 0.04 2.15 6.54
C SER A 139 0.41 0.68 6.66
N TRP A 140 -0.58 -0.20 6.65
CA TRP A 140 -0.41 -1.64 6.76
C TRP A 140 0.24 -2.23 5.52
N MET A 141 1.34 -2.95 5.71
CA MET A 141 2.04 -3.66 4.63
C MET A 141 1.74 -5.16 4.63
N GLY A 142 0.95 -5.63 5.60
CA GLY A 142 0.74 -7.03 5.85
C GLY A 142 1.87 -7.65 6.66
N GLY A 143 1.92 -8.97 6.67
CA GLY A 143 3.00 -9.71 7.31
C GLY A 143 2.67 -11.16 7.52
N THR A 144 3.71 -11.99 7.59
CA THR A 144 3.62 -13.39 7.95
C THR A 144 4.54 -13.65 9.13
N TYR A 145 3.98 -14.15 10.22
CA TYR A 145 4.75 -14.53 11.41
C TYR A 145 5.57 -15.81 11.15
N ARG A 146 6.86 -15.76 11.45
CA ARG A 146 7.75 -16.91 11.40
C ARG A 146 8.78 -16.84 12.54
N ASN A 147 8.62 -17.68 13.56
CA ASN A 147 9.59 -17.82 14.65
C ASN A 147 10.05 -16.49 15.27
N GLY A 148 9.11 -15.60 15.62
CA GLY A 148 9.40 -14.30 16.21
C GLY A 148 9.75 -13.19 15.21
N TRP A 149 9.70 -13.48 13.92
CA TRP A 149 9.89 -12.49 12.85
C TRP A 149 8.58 -12.26 12.09
N ILE A 150 8.35 -11.04 11.65
CA ILE A 150 7.26 -10.68 10.75
C ILE A 150 7.86 -10.34 9.40
N ASP A 151 7.57 -11.15 8.40
CA ASP A 151 8.03 -10.99 7.03
C ASP A 151 6.97 -10.24 6.21
N ALA A 152 7.35 -9.16 5.55
CA ALA A 152 6.47 -8.38 4.69
C ALA A 152 7.19 -7.96 3.39
N ASN A 153 6.41 -7.72 2.34
CA ASN A 153 6.92 -7.17 1.09
C ASN A 153 6.71 -5.64 1.06
N ILE A 154 7.77 -4.90 0.82
CA ILE A 154 7.74 -3.44 0.73
C ILE A 154 8.06 -2.99 -0.70
N LYS A 155 7.48 -1.86 -1.12
CA LYS A 155 7.68 -1.23 -2.44
C LYS A 155 8.46 0.07 -2.39
N GLU A 156 8.92 0.44 -1.20
CA GLU A 156 9.59 1.72 -0.96
C GLU A 156 10.48 1.58 0.27
N LEU A 157 11.64 2.23 0.30
CA LEU A 157 12.41 2.39 1.53
C LEU A 157 11.79 3.53 2.35
N GLY A 158 11.88 3.43 3.67
CA GLY A 158 11.27 4.39 4.59
C GLY A 158 11.26 3.88 6.02
N SER A 159 10.37 4.35 6.86
CA SER A 159 10.28 3.97 8.27
C SER A 159 9.27 2.86 8.49
N TYR A 160 9.67 1.80 9.17
CA TYR A 160 8.87 0.60 9.41
C TYR A 160 8.94 0.13 10.85
N LYS A 161 7.83 -0.41 11.35
CA LYS A 161 7.75 -1.13 12.63
C LYS A 161 6.66 -2.20 12.59
N ILE A 162 6.61 -3.03 13.62
CA ILE A 162 5.51 -3.98 13.82
C ILE A 162 4.37 -3.29 14.56
N GLN A 163 3.15 -3.54 14.11
CA GLN A 163 1.92 -3.25 14.85
C GLN A 163 1.01 -4.47 14.88
N GLN A 164 0.05 -4.46 15.80
CA GLN A 164 -1.01 -5.45 15.88
C GLN A 164 -2.33 -4.84 15.45
N ASP A 165 -3.12 -5.63 14.73
CA ASP A 165 -4.50 -5.30 14.43
C ASP A 165 -5.44 -6.27 15.12
N THR A 166 -6.04 -5.80 16.21
CA THR A 166 -6.96 -6.58 17.06
C THR A 166 -8.38 -6.06 17.01
N LYS A 167 -8.63 -5.01 16.22
CA LYS A 167 -9.96 -4.40 16.10
C LYS A 167 -10.68 -4.94 14.89
N ALA A 168 -11.90 -5.38 15.08
CA ALA A 168 -12.75 -5.79 13.97
C ALA A 168 -13.14 -4.59 13.10
N PRO A 169 -13.32 -4.80 11.77
CA PRO A 169 -13.83 -3.76 10.89
C PRO A 169 -15.24 -3.34 11.27
N VAL A 170 -15.60 -2.10 10.92
CA VAL A 170 -16.90 -1.50 11.23
C VAL A 170 -17.72 -1.34 9.96
N ILE A 171 -18.99 -1.73 10.03
CA ILE A 171 -20.00 -1.48 9.01
C ILE A 171 -20.95 -0.38 9.48
N THR A 172 -21.14 0.65 8.65
CA THR A 172 -22.00 1.79 8.98
C THR A 172 -23.04 2.01 7.88
N PRO A 173 -24.36 2.03 8.20
CA PRO A 173 -25.40 2.35 7.23
C PRO A 173 -25.29 3.80 6.75
N ILE A 174 -25.54 4.01 5.47
CA ILE A 174 -25.56 5.34 4.84
C ILE A 174 -26.99 5.67 4.41
N ASN A 175 -27.52 6.79 4.85
CA ASN A 175 -28.87 7.30 4.47
C ASN A 175 -29.98 6.26 4.65
N GLN A 176 -30.01 5.56 5.78
CA GLN A 176 -30.93 4.46 6.07
C GLN A 176 -32.41 4.86 5.85
N GLN A 177 -32.79 6.12 6.13
CA GLN A 177 -34.17 6.60 5.96
C GLN A 177 -34.63 6.61 4.49
N THR A 178 -33.70 6.59 3.54
CA THR A 178 -34.02 6.62 2.10
C THR A 178 -33.94 5.25 1.42
N TRP A 179 -33.58 4.20 2.13
CA TRP A 179 -33.36 2.89 1.54
C TRP A 179 -34.59 2.34 0.81
N VAL A 180 -35.73 2.42 1.43
CA VAL A 180 -36.99 1.95 0.86
C VAL A 180 -37.35 2.77 -0.41
N SER A 181 -37.31 4.08 -0.32
CA SER A 181 -37.66 4.98 -1.44
C SER A 181 -36.69 4.86 -2.61
N LYS A 182 -35.40 4.61 -2.33
CA LYS A 182 -34.34 4.46 -3.34
C LYS A 182 -34.13 3.00 -3.77
N GLN A 183 -34.83 2.07 -3.16
CA GLN A 183 -34.75 0.63 -3.43
C GLN A 183 -33.29 0.10 -3.39
N ASN A 184 -32.55 0.51 -2.37
CA ASN A 184 -31.17 0.05 -2.18
C ASN A 184 -30.75 0.07 -0.70
N PHE A 185 -29.80 -0.80 -0.35
CA PHE A 185 -29.05 -0.71 0.91
C PHE A 185 -27.65 -0.21 0.61
N ILE A 186 -27.18 0.77 1.39
CA ILE A 186 -25.84 1.34 1.25
C ILE A 186 -25.14 1.30 2.60
N PHE A 187 -23.93 0.72 2.63
CA PHE A 187 -23.10 0.68 3.83
C PHE A 187 -21.70 1.19 3.54
N ARG A 188 -21.10 1.80 4.55
CA ARG A 188 -19.66 2.08 4.56
C ARG A 188 -18.96 1.01 5.39
N LEU A 189 -17.92 0.44 4.82
CA LEU A 189 -16.98 -0.44 5.49
C LEU A 189 -15.76 0.37 5.88
N SER A 190 -15.30 0.24 7.10
CA SER A 190 -14.08 0.89 7.58
C SER A 190 -13.32 -0.04 8.51
N ASP A 191 -12.01 0.10 8.48
CA ASP A 191 -11.10 -0.57 9.36
C ASP A 191 -10.02 0.41 9.82
N ASN A 192 -9.44 0.15 10.99
CA ASN A 192 -8.49 1.08 11.57
C ASN A 192 -7.05 0.87 11.06
N LEU A 193 -6.70 -0.32 10.55
CA LEU A 193 -5.32 -0.64 10.19
C LEU A 193 -5.17 -1.59 9.00
N SER A 194 -5.57 -2.89 9.13
CA SER A 194 -5.30 -3.92 8.11
C SER A 194 -6.26 -3.87 6.92
N GLY A 195 -7.38 -3.20 7.08
CA GLY A 195 -8.43 -3.09 6.05
C GLY A 195 -9.44 -4.22 6.12
N VAL A 196 -10.44 -4.16 5.23
CA VAL A 196 -11.49 -5.17 5.10
C VAL A 196 -11.06 -6.19 4.05
N GLN A 197 -10.90 -7.44 4.46
CA GLN A 197 -10.49 -8.52 3.57
C GLN A 197 -11.66 -9.10 2.77
N THR A 198 -12.79 -9.37 3.45
CA THR A 198 -13.97 -9.97 2.82
C THR A 198 -15.25 -9.34 3.38
N TYR A 199 -16.29 -9.35 2.58
CA TYR A 199 -17.64 -9.03 3.02
C TYR A 199 -18.63 -9.97 2.34
N ARG A 200 -19.74 -10.26 3.01
CA ARG A 200 -20.83 -11.09 2.51
C ARG A 200 -22.15 -10.50 2.97
N GLY A 201 -23.09 -10.35 2.05
CA GLY A 201 -24.45 -9.92 2.35
C GLY A 201 -25.45 -11.09 2.28
N GLU A 202 -26.39 -11.10 3.20
CA GLU A 202 -27.48 -12.07 3.22
C GLU A 202 -28.79 -11.37 3.63
N ILE A 203 -29.90 -11.77 3.03
CA ILE A 203 -31.25 -11.39 3.43
C ILE A 203 -32.01 -12.70 3.70
N ASP A 204 -32.52 -12.86 4.91
CA ASP A 204 -33.20 -14.08 5.38
C ASP A 204 -32.38 -15.36 5.13
N GLY A 205 -31.06 -15.26 5.35
CA GLY A 205 -30.11 -16.36 5.14
C GLY A 205 -29.76 -16.64 3.66
N GLN A 206 -30.33 -15.90 2.73
CA GLN A 206 -30.03 -16.03 1.30
C GLN A 206 -28.99 -15.02 0.87
N PHE A 207 -27.97 -15.48 0.13
CA PHE A 207 -26.92 -14.62 -0.39
C PHE A 207 -27.49 -13.53 -1.32
N VAL A 208 -27.04 -12.29 -1.11
CA VAL A 208 -27.28 -11.15 -1.98
C VAL A 208 -25.96 -10.49 -2.36
N LEU A 209 -25.84 -10.06 -3.61
CA LEU A 209 -24.65 -9.44 -4.12
C LEU A 209 -24.61 -7.93 -3.77
N PHE A 210 -23.70 -7.54 -2.89
CA PHE A 210 -23.36 -6.15 -2.70
C PHE A 210 -22.23 -5.75 -3.65
N GLU A 211 -22.44 -4.71 -4.43
CA GLU A 211 -21.42 -4.13 -5.30
C GLU A 211 -20.58 -3.13 -4.51
N MET A 212 -19.26 -3.26 -4.59
CA MET A 212 -18.35 -2.30 -3.96
C MET A 212 -18.09 -1.11 -4.89
N ASN A 213 -18.51 0.06 -4.45
CA ASN A 213 -18.21 1.34 -5.08
C ASN A 213 -17.14 2.06 -4.23
N ASN A 214 -16.00 2.46 -4.82
CA ASN A 214 -14.96 3.19 -4.11
C ASN A 214 -14.44 2.50 -2.84
N LYS A 215 -13.72 1.40 -2.94
CA LYS A 215 -12.93 0.73 -1.86
C LYS A 215 -13.55 0.61 -0.45
N SER A 216 -14.64 1.32 -0.14
CA SER A 216 -15.21 1.36 1.22
C SER A 216 -16.74 1.45 1.26
N VAL A 217 -17.42 1.62 0.15
CA VAL A 217 -18.89 1.71 0.10
C VAL A 217 -19.43 0.52 -0.67
N ILE A 218 -20.32 -0.24 -0.03
CA ILE A 218 -21.04 -1.35 -0.66
C ILE A 218 -22.51 -1.01 -0.83
N THR A 219 -23.08 -1.40 -1.96
CA THR A 219 -24.47 -1.12 -2.32
C THR A 219 -25.15 -2.41 -2.79
N TYR A 220 -26.31 -2.70 -2.25
CA TYR A 220 -27.24 -3.69 -2.79
C TYR A 220 -28.46 -2.97 -3.37
N ARG A 221 -28.78 -3.23 -4.62
CA ARG A 221 -30.00 -2.73 -5.26
C ARG A 221 -31.09 -3.79 -5.15
N PHE A 222 -32.30 -3.38 -4.77
CA PHE A 222 -33.41 -4.33 -4.63
C PHE A 222 -33.73 -4.99 -5.96
N ASP A 223 -33.68 -6.30 -5.97
CA ASP A 223 -34.07 -7.13 -7.09
C ASP A 223 -35.59 -7.36 -7.03
N LYS A 224 -36.32 -6.78 -7.95
CA LYS A 224 -37.78 -6.88 -8.00
C LYS A 224 -38.28 -8.30 -8.26
N GLU A 225 -37.46 -9.16 -8.84
CA GLU A 225 -37.82 -10.55 -9.08
C GLU A 225 -37.70 -11.41 -7.81
N ARG A 226 -36.83 -11.00 -6.88
CA ARG A 226 -36.61 -11.70 -5.60
C ARG A 226 -37.41 -11.12 -4.45
N LEU A 227 -37.82 -9.86 -4.54
CA LEU A 227 -38.66 -9.23 -3.53
C LEU A 227 -40.11 -9.34 -3.97
N GLN A 228 -40.81 -10.40 -3.55
CA GLN A 228 -42.26 -10.44 -3.60
C GLN A 228 -42.81 -9.25 -2.79
N SER A 229 -43.94 -8.69 -3.23
CA SER A 229 -44.52 -7.44 -2.68
C SER A 229 -44.84 -7.56 -1.18
N CYS A 230 -43.82 -7.36 -0.37
CA CYS A 230 -43.87 -7.22 1.07
C CYS A 230 -43.47 -5.80 1.48
N LEU A 231 -44.19 -5.18 2.38
CA LEU A 231 -43.85 -3.90 2.97
C LEU A 231 -42.56 -4.08 3.78
N LEU A 232 -41.46 -3.46 3.33
CA LEU A 232 -40.19 -3.43 4.06
C LEU A 232 -40.29 -2.39 5.19
N TYR A 233 -40.32 -2.87 6.42
CA TYR A 233 -40.15 -2.04 7.62
C TYR A 233 -38.71 -2.17 8.12
N THR A 234 -38.04 -1.05 8.32
CA THR A 234 -36.77 -1.02 9.06
C THR A 234 -37.07 -0.86 10.54
N SER A 235 -36.96 -1.91 11.34
CA SER A 235 -36.94 -1.76 12.80
C SER A 235 -35.51 -1.48 13.25
N PRO A 236 -35.29 -0.57 14.23
CA PRO A 236 -33.97 -0.43 14.82
C PRO A 236 -33.58 -1.72 15.56
N SER A 237 -32.36 -2.19 15.30
CA SER A 237 -31.80 -3.32 16.04
C SER A 237 -31.83 -3.02 17.54
N PRO A 238 -32.31 -3.92 18.39
CA PRO A 238 -32.20 -3.74 19.84
C PRO A 238 -30.72 -3.65 20.21
N ARG A 239 -30.41 -2.71 21.10
CA ARG A 239 -29.08 -2.46 21.66
C ARG A 239 -28.65 -3.61 22.56
#